data_b0e988bded82812f196d2e44344af482
#
_entry.id   b0e988bded82812f196d2e44344af482
#
_cell.length_a   1.000
_cell.length_b   1.000
_cell.length_c   1.000
_cell.angle_alpha   90.00
_cell.angle_beta   90.00
_cell.angle_gamma   90.00
#
_symmetry.space_group_name_H-M   'P 1'
#
loop_
_entity.id
_entity.type
_entity.pdbx_description
1 polymer ?
#
loop_
_entity_poly.entity_id
_entity_poly.type
_entity_poly.pdbx_seq_one_letter_code
_entity_poly.pdbx_strand_id
1 'polypeptide(L)'
;LANRVLKQLLQYKPYDIRVLHYVAVSHFNLREYKEAIKHWTKISKIDPDNAISDYYIRLAQEYAANKDSSREIFYHFQVPYDEILRRIKELNNILKLDERELLIRWRNDDNLINLLRWGLGLNDDLIKKAIINVVASFNDSKAEEFLREFLLMVNESEELKTEALGLLKQMAAEEPYLAYVDDDILE
;
A
#
# COMPACT_ATOMS: atom_id res chain seq x y z
N LEU A 1 -17.57 -20.73 18.13
CA LEU A 1 -16.44 -21.70 18.22
C LEU A 1 -15.17 -21.15 17.61
N ALA A 2 -15.20 -20.59 16.39
CA ALA A 2 -14.03 -20.07 15.69
C ALA A 2 -13.24 -19.02 16.52
N ASN A 3 -13.92 -18.04 17.11
CA ASN A 3 -13.30 -16.96 17.88
C ASN A 3 -12.48 -17.48 19.10
N ARG A 4 -12.92 -18.55 19.76
CA ARG A 4 -12.18 -19.14 20.90
C ARG A 4 -10.88 -19.79 20.46
N VAL A 5 -10.91 -20.53 19.36
CA VAL A 5 -9.72 -21.20 18.81
C VAL A 5 -8.72 -20.17 18.29
N LEU A 6 -9.20 -19.16 17.58
CA LEU A 6 -8.34 -18.07 17.07
C LEU A 6 -7.69 -17.27 18.19
N LYS A 7 -8.42 -16.98 19.29
CA LYS A 7 -7.84 -16.31 20.48
C LYS A 7 -6.77 -17.17 21.17
N GLN A 8 -6.97 -18.47 21.26
CA GLN A 8 -5.92 -19.38 21.78
C GLN A 8 -4.71 -19.38 20.84
N LEU A 9 -4.91 -19.48 19.53
CA LEU A 9 -3.80 -19.45 18.58
C LEU A 9 -3.02 -18.14 18.65
N LEU A 10 -3.70 -17.01 18.86
CA LEU A 10 -3.06 -15.71 19.04
C LEU A 10 -2.16 -15.63 20.27
N GLN A 11 -2.47 -16.39 21.35
CA GLN A 11 -1.60 -16.45 22.52
C GLN A 11 -0.27 -17.15 22.21
N TYR A 12 -0.27 -18.15 21.33
CA TYR A 12 0.94 -18.86 20.91
C TYR A 12 1.71 -18.11 19.81
N LYS A 13 1.00 -17.37 18.96
CA LYS A 13 1.55 -16.65 17.81
C LYS A 13 1.08 -15.18 17.78
N PRO A 14 1.51 -14.34 18.74
CA PRO A 14 0.95 -12.99 18.93
C PRO A 14 1.30 -11.98 17.82
N TYR A 15 2.26 -12.32 16.94
CA TYR A 15 2.74 -11.47 15.85
C TYR A 15 2.57 -12.11 14.47
N ASP A 16 1.92 -13.26 14.39
CA ASP A 16 1.59 -13.87 13.09
C ASP A 16 0.49 -13.07 12.41
N ILE A 17 0.81 -12.46 11.26
CA ILE A 17 -0.08 -11.56 10.53
C ILE A 17 -1.34 -12.27 10.01
N ARG A 18 -1.26 -13.55 9.66
CA ARG A 18 -2.43 -14.33 9.25
C ARG A 18 -3.36 -14.61 10.42
N VAL A 19 -2.80 -14.97 11.57
CA VAL A 19 -3.60 -15.19 12.79
C VAL A 19 -4.29 -13.89 13.22
N LEU A 20 -3.55 -12.79 13.23
CA LEU A 20 -4.10 -11.46 13.52
C LEU A 20 -5.24 -11.10 12.56
N HIS A 21 -5.07 -11.35 11.25
CA HIS A 21 -6.10 -11.13 10.26
C HIS A 21 -7.35 -11.95 10.54
N TYR A 22 -7.23 -13.25 10.77
CA TYR A 22 -8.40 -14.10 11.05
C TYR A 22 -9.13 -13.74 12.33
N VAL A 23 -8.40 -13.31 13.37
CA VAL A 23 -9.01 -12.75 14.59
C VAL A 23 -9.77 -11.48 14.26
N ALA A 24 -9.20 -10.58 13.47
CA ALA A 24 -9.85 -9.35 13.04
C ALA A 24 -11.12 -9.63 12.22
N VAL A 25 -11.07 -10.56 11.26
CA VAL A 25 -12.24 -11.02 10.50
C VAL A 25 -13.34 -11.54 11.42
N SER A 26 -12.97 -12.33 12.45
CA SER A 26 -13.94 -12.83 13.43
C SER A 26 -14.61 -11.70 14.20
N HIS A 27 -13.87 -10.69 14.64
CA HIS A 27 -14.42 -9.50 15.28
C HIS A 27 -15.30 -8.69 14.32
N PHE A 28 -14.87 -8.51 13.07
CA PHE A 28 -15.67 -7.82 12.06
C PHE A 28 -17.04 -8.49 11.86
N ASN A 29 -17.07 -9.80 11.68
CA ASN A 29 -18.30 -10.57 11.48
C ASN A 29 -19.23 -10.58 12.73
N LEU A 30 -18.65 -10.32 13.91
CA LEU A 30 -19.41 -10.07 15.14
C LEU A 30 -19.84 -8.60 15.31
N ARG A 31 -19.58 -7.74 14.33
CA ARG A 31 -19.80 -6.28 14.36
C ARG A 31 -18.97 -5.54 15.41
N GLU A 32 -17.93 -6.15 15.90
CA GLU A 32 -16.97 -5.58 16.84
C GLU A 32 -15.88 -4.84 16.07
N TYR A 33 -16.28 -3.85 15.24
CA TYR A 33 -15.40 -3.19 14.25
C TYR A 33 -14.18 -2.53 14.89
N LYS A 34 -14.32 -1.94 16.09
CA LYS A 34 -13.18 -1.34 16.80
C LYS A 34 -12.11 -2.36 17.17
N GLU A 35 -12.50 -3.55 17.60
CA GLU A 35 -11.56 -4.63 17.91
C GLU A 35 -10.93 -5.19 16.63
N ALA A 36 -11.70 -5.34 15.56
CA ALA A 36 -11.17 -5.74 14.26
C ALA A 36 -10.08 -4.76 13.77
N ILE A 37 -10.33 -3.45 13.82
CA ILE A 37 -9.38 -2.40 13.46
C ILE A 37 -8.09 -2.49 14.28
N LYS A 38 -8.17 -2.73 15.60
CA LYS A 38 -6.96 -2.89 16.44
C LYS A 38 -6.05 -4.01 15.94
N HIS A 39 -6.63 -5.16 15.56
CA HIS A 39 -5.84 -6.28 15.05
C HIS A 39 -5.23 -5.98 13.68
N TRP A 40 -5.96 -5.36 12.75
CA TRP A 40 -5.40 -4.95 11.47
C TRP A 40 -4.37 -3.83 11.61
N THR A 41 -4.57 -2.85 12.50
CA THR A 41 -3.56 -1.83 12.82
C THR A 41 -2.27 -2.46 13.39
N LYS A 42 -2.40 -3.57 14.14
CA LYS A 42 -1.22 -4.31 14.60
C LYS A 42 -0.47 -4.96 13.43
N ILE A 43 -1.19 -5.45 12.40
CA ILE A 43 -0.57 -5.96 11.18
C ILE A 43 0.20 -4.83 10.47
N SER A 44 -0.42 -3.66 10.25
CA SER A 44 0.25 -2.50 9.62
C SER A 44 1.50 -2.02 10.37
N LYS A 45 1.57 -2.24 11.69
CA LYS A 45 2.80 -1.95 12.46
C LYS A 45 3.90 -3.01 12.29
N ILE A 46 3.55 -4.26 11.99
CA ILE A 46 4.50 -5.36 11.75
C ILE A 46 4.98 -5.32 10.30
N ASP A 47 4.07 -5.03 9.39
CA ASP A 47 4.25 -4.99 7.95
C ASP A 47 3.55 -3.71 7.41
N PRO A 48 4.28 -2.57 7.34
CA PRO A 48 3.70 -1.28 6.94
C PRO A 48 3.12 -1.27 5.52
N ASP A 49 3.67 -2.08 4.62
CA ASP A 49 3.24 -2.16 3.22
C ASP A 49 2.11 -3.17 2.99
N ASN A 50 1.50 -3.67 4.06
CA ASN A 50 0.46 -4.69 3.98
C ASN A 50 -0.87 -4.15 3.44
N ALA A 51 -1.05 -4.25 2.13
CA ALA A 51 -2.28 -3.80 1.45
C ALA A 51 -3.57 -4.48 1.96
N ILE A 52 -3.47 -5.66 2.57
CA ILE A 52 -4.60 -6.38 3.14
C ILE A 52 -5.11 -5.65 4.38
N SER A 53 -4.21 -5.31 5.32
CA SER A 53 -4.58 -4.60 6.54
C SER A 53 -5.20 -3.24 6.23
N ASP A 54 -4.63 -2.48 5.31
CA ASP A 54 -5.13 -1.17 4.90
C ASP A 54 -6.54 -1.23 4.30
N TYR A 55 -6.77 -2.22 3.44
CA TYR A 55 -8.10 -2.44 2.89
C TYR A 55 -9.14 -2.71 3.97
N TYR A 56 -8.86 -3.66 4.87
CA TYR A 56 -9.82 -4.07 5.88
C TYR A 56 -10.00 -3.05 7.02
N ILE A 57 -8.99 -2.24 7.33
CA ILE A 57 -9.14 -1.10 8.26
C ILE A 57 -10.17 -0.11 7.69
N ARG A 58 -10.00 0.31 6.43
CA ARG A 58 -10.94 1.23 5.78
C ARG A 58 -12.35 0.65 5.71
N LEU A 59 -12.47 -0.62 5.32
CA LEU A 59 -13.75 -1.32 5.31
C LEU A 59 -14.41 -1.31 6.69
N ALA A 60 -13.68 -1.63 7.74
CA ALA A 60 -14.22 -1.67 9.11
C ALA A 60 -14.61 -0.27 9.62
N GLN A 61 -13.87 0.78 9.25
CA GLN A 61 -14.22 2.18 9.55
C GLN A 61 -15.52 2.59 8.88
N GLU A 62 -15.70 2.24 7.60
CA GLU A 62 -16.93 2.50 6.85
C GLU A 62 -18.15 1.83 7.53
N TYR A 63 -18.04 0.54 7.88
CA TYR A 63 -19.10 -0.20 8.55
C TYR A 63 -19.34 0.24 9.99
N ALA A 64 -18.33 0.74 10.68
CA ALA A 64 -18.49 1.33 12.02
C ALA A 64 -19.27 2.65 11.98
N ALA A 65 -19.14 3.43 10.91
CA ALA A 65 -19.87 4.68 10.70
C ALA A 65 -21.31 4.44 10.22
N ASN A 66 -21.55 3.37 9.47
CA ASN A 66 -22.86 3.07 8.87
C ASN A 66 -23.56 1.92 9.60
N LYS A 67 -24.37 2.26 10.62
CA LYS A 67 -24.99 1.30 11.55
C LYS A 67 -25.98 0.32 10.90
N ASP A 68 -26.54 0.65 9.74
CA ASP A 68 -27.56 -0.16 9.05
C ASP A 68 -26.97 -1.18 8.09
N SER A 69 -25.67 -1.12 7.82
CA SER A 69 -25.01 -2.06 6.94
C SER A 69 -24.48 -3.29 7.71
N SER A 70 -24.78 -4.47 7.20
CA SER A 70 -24.18 -5.71 7.68
C SER A 70 -23.63 -6.51 6.50
N ARG A 71 -22.35 -6.85 6.59
CA ARG A 71 -21.67 -7.71 5.64
C ARG A 71 -20.84 -8.70 6.42
N GLU A 72 -20.88 -9.96 6.04
CA GLU A 72 -19.90 -10.94 6.47
C GLU A 72 -18.74 -10.98 5.46
N ILE A 73 -17.53 -11.07 5.97
CA ILE A 73 -16.32 -11.23 5.17
C ILE A 73 -15.72 -12.62 5.38
N PHE A 74 -15.13 -13.15 4.34
CA PHE A 74 -14.52 -14.48 4.38
C PHE A 74 -13.14 -14.46 5.06
N TYR A 75 -12.76 -15.61 5.65
CA TYR A 75 -11.46 -15.81 6.28
C TYR A 75 -10.37 -16.06 5.21
N HIS A 76 -10.20 -15.10 4.30
CA HIS A 76 -9.16 -15.14 3.26
C HIS A 76 -8.14 -14.05 3.54
N PHE A 77 -6.87 -14.44 3.59
CA PHE A 77 -5.76 -13.49 3.74
C PHE A 77 -5.39 -12.93 2.36
N GLN A 78 -6.26 -12.10 1.82
CA GLN A 78 -6.08 -11.43 0.52
C GLN A 78 -7.01 -10.21 0.39
N VAL A 79 -6.63 -9.27 -0.44
CA VAL A 79 -7.52 -8.20 -0.89
C VAL A 79 -8.53 -8.79 -1.88
N PRO A 80 -9.83 -8.51 -1.77
CA PRO A 80 -10.83 -8.97 -2.74
C PRO A 80 -10.52 -8.53 -4.17
N TYR A 81 -10.82 -9.40 -5.15
CA TYR A 81 -10.49 -9.13 -6.55
C TYR A 81 -11.18 -7.89 -7.13
N ASP A 82 -12.41 -7.63 -6.74
CA ASP A 82 -13.16 -6.43 -7.11
C ASP A 82 -12.48 -5.14 -6.61
N GLU A 83 -11.87 -5.18 -5.43
CA GLU A 83 -11.08 -4.05 -4.92
C GLU A 83 -9.78 -3.86 -5.72
N ILE A 84 -9.12 -4.95 -6.11
CA ILE A 84 -7.93 -4.86 -6.98
C ILE A 84 -8.31 -4.20 -8.31
N LEU A 85 -9.40 -4.63 -8.94
CA LEU A 85 -9.90 -4.03 -10.18
C LEU A 85 -10.26 -2.54 -9.99
N ARG A 86 -10.87 -2.19 -8.87
CA ARG A 86 -11.18 -0.80 -8.53
C ARG A 86 -9.92 0.06 -8.46
N ARG A 87 -8.88 -0.43 -7.76
CA ARG A 87 -7.59 0.27 -7.63
C ARG A 87 -6.89 0.42 -8.99
N ILE A 88 -6.88 -0.62 -9.82
CA ILE A 88 -6.31 -0.55 -11.18
C ILE A 88 -7.05 0.52 -12.00
N LYS A 89 -8.38 0.54 -11.96
CA LYS A 89 -9.17 1.55 -12.66
C LYS A 89 -8.88 2.96 -12.16
N GLU A 90 -8.78 3.13 -10.86
CA GLU A 90 -8.46 4.42 -10.22
C GLU A 90 -7.06 4.88 -10.61
N LEU A 91 -6.06 4.00 -10.55
CA LEU A 91 -4.68 4.29 -10.97
C LEU A 91 -4.63 4.70 -12.44
N ASN A 92 -5.30 3.95 -13.34
CA ASN A 92 -5.37 4.30 -14.76
C ASN A 92 -6.05 5.65 -15.02
N ASN A 93 -7.04 6.01 -14.21
CA ASN A 93 -7.69 7.32 -14.32
C ASN A 93 -6.74 8.45 -13.87
N ILE A 94 -6.00 8.22 -12.78
CA ILE A 94 -5.03 9.18 -12.25
C ILE A 94 -3.89 9.42 -13.25
N LEU A 95 -3.34 8.36 -13.83
CA LEU A 95 -2.26 8.47 -14.83
C LEU A 95 -2.67 9.19 -16.12
N LYS A 96 -3.98 9.43 -16.33
CA LYS A 96 -4.53 10.18 -17.47
C LYS A 96 -4.92 11.62 -17.14
N LEU A 97 -4.85 12.02 -15.87
CA LEU A 97 -5.15 13.39 -15.47
C LEU A 97 -4.13 14.37 -16.05
N ASP A 98 -4.55 15.60 -16.23
CA ASP A 98 -3.61 16.65 -16.57
C ASP A 98 -2.69 16.99 -15.39
N GLU A 99 -1.55 17.61 -15.69
CA GLU A 99 -0.51 17.93 -14.73
C GLU A 99 -1.02 18.80 -13.56
N ARG A 100 -1.92 19.72 -13.82
CA ARG A 100 -2.48 20.61 -12.80
C ARG A 100 -3.36 19.87 -11.80
N GLU A 101 -4.24 19.00 -12.29
CA GLU A 101 -5.10 18.17 -11.45
C GLU A 101 -4.28 17.17 -10.61
N LEU A 102 -3.27 16.56 -11.22
CA LEU A 102 -2.33 15.68 -10.56
C LEU A 102 -1.60 16.39 -9.41
N LEU A 103 -1.08 17.61 -9.66
CA LEU A 103 -0.35 18.38 -8.66
C LEU A 103 -1.24 18.76 -7.48
N ILE A 104 -2.51 19.13 -7.73
CA ILE A 104 -3.48 19.42 -6.67
C ILE A 104 -3.72 18.20 -5.79
N ARG A 105 -3.90 17.02 -6.39
CA ARG A 105 -4.10 15.77 -5.64
C ARG A 105 -2.83 15.36 -4.89
N TRP A 106 -1.66 15.46 -5.52
CA TRP A 106 -0.39 15.14 -4.89
C TRP A 106 -0.15 15.89 -3.58
N ARG A 107 -0.54 17.16 -3.55
CA ARG A 107 -0.36 18.03 -2.36
C ARG A 107 -1.38 17.78 -1.25
N ASN A 108 -2.58 17.32 -1.59
CA ASN A 108 -3.72 17.33 -0.67
C ASN A 108 -4.31 15.94 -0.38
N ASP A 109 -3.87 14.88 -1.06
CA ASP A 109 -4.49 13.55 -0.96
C ASP A 109 -3.42 12.47 -0.69
N ASP A 110 -3.30 12.08 0.58
CA ASP A 110 -2.39 11.00 0.98
C ASP A 110 -2.79 9.63 0.40
N ASN A 111 -4.07 9.46 0.01
CA ASN A 111 -4.51 8.23 -0.65
C ASN A 111 -3.90 8.08 -2.04
N LEU A 112 -3.58 9.18 -2.72
CA LEU A 112 -2.89 9.13 -4.00
C LEU A 112 -1.53 8.45 -3.87
N ILE A 113 -0.73 8.84 -2.87
CA ILE A 113 0.60 8.27 -2.63
C ILE A 113 0.51 6.78 -2.34
N ASN A 114 -0.43 6.40 -1.47
CA ASN A 114 -0.67 4.99 -1.16
C ASN A 114 -1.11 4.18 -2.39
N LEU A 115 -1.88 4.79 -3.29
CA LEU A 115 -2.29 4.15 -4.54
C LEU A 115 -1.11 4.01 -5.51
N LEU A 116 -0.25 5.04 -5.63
CA LEU A 116 0.96 4.98 -6.45
C LEU A 116 1.96 3.94 -5.93
N ARG A 117 2.21 3.90 -4.60
CA ARG A 117 3.03 2.86 -3.97
C ARG A 117 2.46 1.45 -4.22
N TRP A 118 1.15 1.29 -4.07
CA TRP A 118 0.50 0.02 -4.40
C TRP A 118 0.67 -0.33 -5.89
N GLY A 119 0.61 0.65 -6.79
CA GLY A 119 0.82 0.48 -8.23
C GLY A 119 2.24 -0.01 -8.57
N LEU A 120 3.26 0.43 -7.82
CA LEU A 120 4.63 -0.09 -7.96
C LEU A 120 4.74 -1.58 -7.60
N GLY A 121 3.86 -2.11 -6.75
CA GLY A 121 3.79 -3.53 -6.43
C GLY A 121 3.13 -4.41 -7.50
N LEU A 122 2.60 -3.83 -8.59
CA LEU A 122 2.05 -4.58 -9.71
C LEU A 122 3.18 -5.15 -10.58
N ASN A 123 2.96 -6.33 -11.14
CA ASN A 123 3.92 -6.94 -12.08
C ASN A 123 3.71 -6.39 -13.50
N ASP A 124 3.88 -5.06 -13.66
CA ASP A 124 3.70 -4.35 -14.93
C ASP A 124 4.66 -3.15 -15.01
N ASP A 125 5.75 -3.32 -15.73
CA ASP A 125 6.81 -2.32 -15.84
C ASP A 125 6.35 -1.03 -16.53
N LEU A 126 5.36 -1.09 -17.42
CA LEU A 126 4.82 0.11 -18.06
C LEU A 126 4.06 0.98 -17.06
N ILE A 127 3.30 0.36 -16.17
CA ILE A 127 2.60 1.07 -15.08
C ILE A 127 3.62 1.66 -14.11
N LYS A 128 4.64 0.89 -13.70
CA LYS A 128 5.70 1.38 -12.80
C LYS A 128 6.44 2.56 -13.41
N LYS A 129 6.82 2.44 -14.68
CA LYS A 129 7.47 3.52 -15.43
C LYS A 129 6.60 4.77 -15.51
N ALA A 130 5.31 4.64 -15.77
CA ALA A 130 4.39 5.77 -15.77
C ALA A 130 4.30 6.43 -14.37
N ILE A 131 4.27 5.64 -13.30
CA ILE A 131 4.23 6.14 -11.93
C ILE A 131 5.48 6.95 -11.59
N ILE A 132 6.69 6.40 -11.82
CA ILE A 132 7.94 7.11 -11.47
C ILE A 132 8.09 8.41 -12.25
N ASN A 133 7.68 8.43 -13.53
CA ASN A 133 7.70 9.66 -14.34
C ASN A 133 6.69 10.70 -13.85
N VAL A 134 5.47 10.29 -13.51
CA VAL A 134 4.46 11.19 -12.93
C VAL A 134 4.94 11.74 -11.60
N VAL A 135 5.51 10.92 -10.72
CA VAL A 135 6.02 11.37 -9.42
C VAL A 135 7.18 12.36 -9.61
N ALA A 136 8.12 12.07 -10.49
CA ALA A 136 9.24 12.98 -10.79
C ALA A 136 8.77 14.36 -11.29
N SER A 137 7.65 14.41 -12.03
CA SER A 137 7.12 15.68 -12.55
C SER A 137 6.68 16.65 -11.46
N PHE A 138 6.39 16.19 -10.25
CA PHE A 138 6.04 17.06 -9.12
C PHE A 138 7.23 17.84 -8.56
N ASN A 139 8.43 17.35 -8.75
CA ASN A 139 9.71 18.02 -8.46
C ASN A 139 9.78 18.65 -7.06
N ASP A 140 9.37 17.91 -6.04
CA ASP A 140 9.39 18.31 -4.64
C ASP A 140 10.08 17.24 -3.76
N SER A 141 10.33 17.57 -2.48
CA SER A 141 11.00 16.66 -1.54
C SER A 141 10.25 15.32 -1.33
N LYS A 142 8.93 15.33 -1.45
CA LYS A 142 8.09 14.15 -1.30
C LYS A 142 8.22 13.21 -2.50
N ALA A 143 8.36 13.80 -3.71
CA ALA A 143 8.64 13.03 -4.93
C ALA A 143 10.05 12.45 -4.91
N GLU A 144 11.03 13.21 -4.42
CA GLU A 144 12.39 12.71 -4.21
C GLU A 144 12.42 11.53 -3.25
N GLU A 145 11.78 11.63 -2.09
CA GLU A 145 11.68 10.55 -1.10
C GLU A 145 11.04 9.30 -1.72
N PHE A 146 9.94 9.46 -2.46
CA PHE A 146 9.26 8.35 -3.14
C PHE A 146 10.18 7.63 -4.15
N LEU A 147 10.94 8.36 -4.95
CA LEU A 147 11.86 7.77 -5.93
C LEU A 147 13.08 7.12 -5.26
N ARG A 148 13.58 7.67 -4.16
CA ARG A 148 14.63 7.04 -3.35
C ARG A 148 14.16 5.72 -2.72
N GLU A 149 12.95 5.67 -2.19
CA GLU A 149 12.32 4.43 -1.71
C GLU A 149 12.23 3.39 -2.83
N PHE A 150 11.84 3.80 -4.05
CA PHE A 150 11.76 2.92 -5.22
C PHE A 150 13.11 2.30 -5.58
N LEU A 151 14.20 3.06 -5.54
CA LEU A 151 15.56 2.55 -5.81
C LEU A 151 15.97 1.44 -4.85
N LEU A 152 15.47 1.44 -3.62
CA LEU A 152 15.75 0.42 -2.60
C LEU A 152 14.85 -0.81 -2.67
N MET A 153 13.85 -0.84 -3.56
CA MET A 153 12.99 -2.03 -3.73
C MET A 153 13.79 -3.20 -4.29
N VAL A 154 13.68 -4.37 -3.64
CA VAL A 154 14.49 -5.57 -3.92
C VAL A 154 14.17 -6.19 -5.28
N ASN A 155 12.89 -6.24 -5.67
CA ASN A 155 12.43 -7.01 -6.84
C ASN A 155 12.19 -6.15 -8.08
N GLU A 156 12.81 -4.97 -8.17
CA GLU A 156 12.64 -4.08 -9.31
C GLU A 156 13.76 -4.24 -10.33
N SER A 157 13.41 -4.09 -11.62
CA SER A 157 14.38 -4.22 -12.71
C SER A 157 15.41 -3.10 -12.68
N GLU A 158 16.65 -3.43 -13.09
CA GLU A 158 17.73 -2.44 -13.22
C GLU A 158 17.37 -1.31 -14.18
N GLU A 159 16.60 -1.62 -15.24
CA GLU A 159 16.16 -0.62 -16.21
C GLU A 159 15.29 0.46 -15.53
N LEU A 160 14.31 0.05 -14.72
CA LEU A 160 13.45 0.97 -13.98
C LEU A 160 14.22 1.76 -12.92
N LYS A 161 15.17 1.13 -12.24
CA LYS A 161 16.05 1.81 -11.27
C LYS A 161 16.95 2.84 -11.96
N THR A 162 17.52 2.51 -13.13
CA THR A 162 18.33 3.44 -13.92
C THR A 162 17.48 4.65 -14.36
N GLU A 163 16.24 4.42 -14.76
CA GLU A 163 15.32 5.51 -15.12
C GLU A 163 15.01 6.38 -13.90
N ALA A 164 14.65 5.79 -12.74
CA ALA A 164 14.40 6.54 -11.51
C ALA A 164 15.60 7.37 -11.05
N LEU A 165 16.81 6.81 -11.16
CA LEU A 165 18.06 7.54 -10.90
C LEU A 165 18.26 8.72 -11.85
N GLY A 166 17.98 8.53 -13.14
CA GLY A 166 17.99 9.61 -14.13
C GLY A 166 17.03 10.74 -13.80
N LEU A 167 15.82 10.39 -13.32
CA LEU A 167 14.81 11.34 -12.89
C LEU A 167 15.25 12.11 -11.63
N LEU A 168 15.83 11.45 -10.62
CA LEU A 168 16.39 12.13 -9.44
C LEU A 168 17.48 13.14 -9.81
N LYS A 169 18.36 12.80 -10.75
CA LYS A 169 19.38 13.73 -11.25
C LYS A 169 18.76 14.91 -12.00
N GLN A 170 17.70 14.72 -12.77
CA GLN A 170 16.95 15.81 -13.42
C GLN A 170 16.25 16.72 -12.40
N MET A 171 15.79 16.18 -11.28
CA MET A 171 15.22 16.94 -10.17
C MET A 171 16.29 17.72 -9.37
N ALA A 172 17.57 17.56 -9.70
CA ALA A 172 18.71 18.10 -8.94
C ALA A 172 18.73 17.63 -7.47
N ALA A 173 18.26 16.42 -7.21
CA ALA A 173 18.33 15.81 -5.89
C ALA A 173 19.79 15.65 -5.43
N GLU A 174 20.04 15.79 -4.13
CA GLU A 174 21.40 15.70 -3.58
C GLU A 174 21.91 14.25 -3.54
N GLU A 175 23.21 14.05 -3.81
CA GLU A 175 23.88 12.76 -3.58
C GLU A 175 24.04 12.48 -2.07
N PRO A 176 24.17 11.21 -1.62
CA PRO A 176 24.28 10.00 -2.42
C PRO A 176 22.94 9.43 -2.92
N TYR A 177 22.99 8.69 -4.05
CA TYR A 177 21.88 7.91 -4.54
C TYR A 177 22.09 6.43 -4.20
N LEU A 178 21.35 5.90 -3.23
CA LEU A 178 21.44 4.51 -2.84
C LEU A 178 20.44 3.67 -3.64
N ALA A 179 20.90 2.59 -4.26
CA ALA A 179 20.06 1.64 -4.97
C ALA A 179 20.36 0.20 -4.55
N TYR A 180 19.33 -0.63 -4.46
CA TYR A 180 19.49 -2.07 -4.23
C TYR A 180 19.67 -2.78 -5.58
N VAL A 181 20.85 -3.35 -5.82
CA VAL A 181 21.22 -4.04 -7.05
C VAL A 181 22.05 -5.28 -6.68
N ASP A 182 21.78 -6.43 -7.31
CA ASP A 182 22.53 -7.68 -7.12
C ASP A 182 22.72 -8.09 -5.65
N ASP A 183 21.63 -8.04 -4.87
CA ASP A 183 21.61 -8.37 -3.44
C ASP A 183 22.46 -7.44 -2.54
N ASP A 184 22.87 -6.27 -3.02
CA ASP A 184 23.64 -5.27 -2.28
C ASP A 184 23.07 -3.85 -2.45
N ILE A 185 23.45 -2.95 -1.56
CA ILE A 185 23.12 -1.51 -1.68
C ILE A 185 24.35 -0.80 -2.25
N LEU A 186 24.16 -0.26 -3.45
CA LEU A 186 25.19 0.51 -4.17
C LEU A 186 24.90 2.00 -4.12
N GLU A 187 25.99 2.81 -4.20
CA GLU A 187 25.97 4.26 -4.33
C GLU A 187 26.17 4.69 -5.78
#